data_e330859fcc2c1e40bd26e44c2ffc5882
#
_entry.id   e330859fcc2c1e40bd26e44c2ffc5882
#
_cell.length_a   1.000
_cell.length_b   1.000
_cell.length_c   1.000
_cell.angle_alpha   90.00
_cell.angle_beta   90.00
_cell.angle_gamma   90.00
#
_symmetry.space_group_name_H-M   'P 1'
#
loop_
_entity.id
_entity.type
_entity.pdbx_description
1 polymer ?
#
loop_
_entity_poly.entity_id
_entity_poly.type
_entity_poly.pdbx_seq_one_letter_code
_entity_poly.pdbx_strand_id
1 'polypeptide(L)'
;MRKNRWRKWTAFLLAVCMSISLVLGTAQGIGAAAESSQSQEQLFNGINYQTDDAGNAVITGMEGNFSVLDIPSSIDGYPVTAISKSAFQQKTALKSVTIPDSVTTVGSSAFRGCTALKTIKGSGITSAGSCILEGTAWLQDQTDDVAVLSDRVAVSAKIGLKTAVVPDGVAVLCDTLFSDQTTLTEVQLPASL
;
A
#
# COMPACT_ATOMS: atom_id res chain seq x y z
N MET A 1 -30.98 42.35 16.85
CA MET A 1 -30.27 42.63 15.58
C MET A 1 -28.82 42.12 15.69
N ARG A 2 -28.54 40.94 15.15
CA ARG A 2 -27.15 40.42 15.05
C ARG A 2 -26.88 40.13 13.59
N LYS A 3 -25.95 40.88 12.97
CA LYS A 3 -25.56 40.81 11.58
C LYS A 3 -24.69 39.55 11.33
N ASN A 4 -25.16 38.66 10.47
CA ASN A 4 -24.39 37.52 9.94
C ASN A 4 -23.24 38.04 9.06
N ARG A 5 -22.01 37.78 9.47
CA ARG A 5 -20.80 37.97 8.64
C ARG A 5 -20.56 36.67 7.86
N TRP A 6 -20.97 36.64 6.62
CA TRP A 6 -20.55 35.65 5.63
C TRP A 6 -19.09 35.92 5.26
N ARG A 7 -18.18 35.06 5.66
CA ARG A 7 -16.79 35.09 5.16
C ARG A 7 -16.77 34.39 3.80
N LYS A 8 -16.59 35.17 2.76
CA LYS A 8 -16.33 34.68 1.39
C LYS A 8 -14.98 33.97 1.38
N TRP A 9 -14.98 32.70 1.08
CA TRP A 9 -13.76 31.98 0.73
C TRP A 9 -13.48 32.28 -0.74
N THR A 10 -12.45 33.06 -0.97
CA THR A 10 -11.91 33.27 -2.31
C THR A 10 -11.12 32.04 -2.69
N ALA A 11 -11.55 31.40 -3.77
CA ALA A 11 -10.80 30.35 -4.45
C ALA A 11 -9.44 30.92 -4.90
N PHE A 12 -8.36 30.36 -4.40
CA PHE A 12 -7.02 30.68 -4.87
C PHE A 12 -6.76 29.84 -6.11
N LEU A 13 -7.04 30.43 -7.27
CA LEU A 13 -6.58 29.89 -8.55
C LEU A 13 -5.08 30.15 -8.65
N LEU A 14 -4.26 29.15 -8.37
CA LEU A 14 -2.85 29.17 -8.72
C LEU A 14 -2.73 28.87 -10.22
N ALA A 15 -2.59 29.94 -10.98
CA ALA A 15 -2.19 29.88 -12.39
C ALA A 15 -0.76 29.33 -12.47
N VAL A 16 -0.63 28.08 -12.95
CA VAL A 16 0.66 27.56 -13.40
C VAL A 16 1.04 28.34 -14.64
N CYS A 17 2.06 29.19 -14.52
CA CYS A 17 2.72 29.85 -15.65
C CYS A 17 3.32 28.80 -16.59
N MET A 18 2.63 28.49 -17.67
CA MET A 18 3.25 27.90 -18.85
C MET A 18 4.07 28.98 -19.58
N SER A 19 5.39 28.86 -19.49
CA SER A 19 6.30 29.56 -20.39
C SER A 19 6.18 28.94 -21.79
N ILE A 20 5.33 29.52 -22.62
CA ILE A 20 5.25 29.20 -24.04
C ILE A 20 6.44 29.88 -24.73
N SER A 21 7.46 29.10 -25.04
CA SER A 21 8.47 29.51 -26.03
C SER A 21 7.92 29.23 -27.41
N LEU A 22 7.47 30.30 -28.07
CA LEU A 22 7.05 30.26 -29.48
C LEU A 22 8.30 30.14 -30.36
N VAL A 23 8.59 28.96 -30.89
CA VAL A 23 9.51 28.77 -32.02
C VAL A 23 8.66 28.41 -33.23
N LEU A 24 8.57 29.35 -34.19
CA LEU A 24 8.07 29.06 -35.53
C LEU A 24 9.10 28.19 -36.27
N GLY A 25 8.68 26.99 -36.70
CA GLY A 25 9.48 26.12 -37.56
C GLY A 25 8.61 25.03 -38.15
N THR A 26 8.10 25.23 -39.34
CA THR A 26 7.67 24.33 -40.44
C THR A 26 7.34 22.87 -40.13
N ALA A 27 6.14 22.51 -40.60
CA ALA A 27 5.54 21.18 -40.63
C ALA A 27 6.42 20.10 -41.26
N GLN A 28 6.39 18.87 -40.63
CA GLN A 28 6.03 17.59 -41.29
C GLN A 28 6.35 16.42 -40.34
N GLY A 29 5.44 15.50 -40.24
CA GLY A 29 5.71 14.17 -39.62
C GLY A 29 4.68 13.79 -38.56
N ILE A 30 3.62 13.14 -39.02
CA ILE A 30 2.64 12.42 -38.20
C ILE A 30 3.35 11.25 -37.55
N GLY A 31 3.70 11.40 -36.30
CA GLY A 31 4.07 10.31 -35.42
C GLY A 31 3.24 10.49 -34.15
N ALA A 32 2.16 9.75 -34.00
CA ALA A 32 1.46 9.66 -32.74
C ALA A 32 2.44 9.06 -31.73
N ALA A 33 3.19 9.92 -31.04
CA ALA A 33 3.83 9.54 -29.81
C ALA A 33 2.69 9.25 -28.83
N ALA A 34 2.52 7.99 -28.49
CA ALA A 34 1.75 7.60 -27.33
C ALA A 34 2.36 8.35 -26.15
N GLU A 35 1.69 9.40 -25.69
CA GLU A 35 1.98 9.98 -24.38
C GLU A 35 1.77 8.87 -23.38
N SER A 36 2.89 8.31 -22.90
CA SER A 36 2.86 7.49 -21.71
C SER A 36 2.33 8.41 -20.61
N SER A 37 1.11 8.19 -20.19
CA SER A 37 0.53 8.85 -19.02
C SER A 37 1.36 8.40 -17.82
N GLN A 38 2.44 9.13 -17.54
CA GLN A 38 3.13 9.01 -16.27
C GLN A 38 2.16 9.57 -15.25
N SER A 39 1.51 8.67 -14.51
CA SER A 39 0.72 9.04 -13.34
C SER A 39 1.65 9.79 -12.38
N GLN A 40 1.43 11.11 -12.24
CA GLN A 40 2.24 11.93 -11.34
C GLN A 40 1.93 11.54 -9.91
N GLU A 41 2.98 11.40 -9.09
CA GLU A 41 2.83 11.17 -7.66
C GLU A 41 2.16 12.40 -7.02
N GLN A 42 1.12 12.15 -6.23
CA GLN A 42 0.29 13.15 -5.56
C GLN A 42 0.41 12.97 -4.04
N LEU A 43 0.16 14.02 -3.27
CA LEU A 43 0.25 14.02 -1.81
C LEU A 43 -1.10 14.38 -1.18
N PHE A 44 -1.62 13.49 -0.34
CA PHE A 44 -2.81 13.70 0.44
C PHE A 44 -2.56 13.43 1.93
N ASN A 45 -2.60 14.45 2.76
CA ASN A 45 -2.39 14.34 4.22
C ASN A 45 -1.13 13.54 4.61
N GLY A 46 -0.03 13.70 3.85
CA GLY A 46 1.22 12.98 4.07
C GLY A 46 1.25 11.57 3.47
N ILE A 47 0.23 11.15 2.74
CA ILE A 47 0.20 9.91 1.97
C ILE A 47 0.48 10.23 0.51
N ASN A 48 1.51 9.62 -0.05
CA ASN A 48 1.81 9.70 -1.48
C ASN A 48 0.99 8.64 -2.22
N TYR A 49 0.38 9.02 -3.33
CA TYR A 49 -0.40 8.13 -4.16
C TYR A 49 -0.30 8.46 -5.65
N GLN A 50 -0.67 7.52 -6.48
CA GLN A 50 -0.83 7.66 -7.93
C GLN A 50 -2.19 7.09 -8.32
N THR A 51 -2.76 7.57 -9.42
CA THR A 51 -3.95 6.97 -9.99
C THR A 51 -3.57 5.91 -11.03
N ASP A 52 -4.24 4.75 -10.98
CA ASP A 52 -4.13 3.73 -12.01
C ASP A 52 -5.04 4.04 -13.23
N ASP A 53 -4.92 3.24 -14.29
CA ASP A 53 -5.72 3.42 -15.53
C ASP A 53 -7.22 3.18 -15.30
N ALA A 54 -7.60 2.53 -14.21
CA ALA A 54 -9.00 2.31 -13.82
C ALA A 54 -9.57 3.44 -12.96
N GLY A 55 -8.75 4.46 -12.63
CA GLY A 55 -9.16 5.59 -11.79
C GLY A 55 -9.17 5.25 -10.31
N ASN A 56 -8.35 4.30 -9.85
CA ASN A 56 -8.17 4.03 -8.43
C ASN A 56 -6.89 4.70 -7.90
N ALA A 57 -6.88 5.02 -6.61
CA ALA A 57 -5.68 5.47 -5.93
C ALA A 57 -4.84 4.27 -5.48
N VAL A 58 -3.57 4.29 -5.85
CA VAL A 58 -2.55 3.33 -5.42
C VAL A 58 -1.56 4.07 -4.53
N ILE A 59 -1.43 3.66 -3.27
CA ILE A 59 -0.52 4.31 -2.32
C ILE A 59 0.91 3.94 -2.67
N THR A 60 1.77 4.95 -2.84
CA THR A 60 3.17 4.79 -3.20
C THR A 60 4.12 5.05 -2.03
N GLY A 61 3.65 5.77 -1.00
CA GLY A 61 4.47 6.08 0.17
C GLY A 61 3.81 6.96 1.20
N MET A 62 4.64 7.47 2.10
CA MET A 62 4.24 8.53 3.03
C MET A 62 5.39 9.48 3.33
N GLU A 63 5.05 10.75 3.52
CA GLU A 63 5.96 11.77 4.01
C GLU A 63 5.79 11.97 5.53
N GLY A 64 6.89 12.30 6.21
CA GLY A 64 6.87 12.55 7.66
C GLY A 64 6.97 11.28 8.52
N ASN A 65 6.90 11.48 9.86
CA ASN A 65 7.05 10.46 10.89
C ASN A 65 5.73 10.27 11.62
N PHE A 66 4.80 9.55 11.02
CA PHE A 66 3.55 9.18 11.68
C PHE A 66 3.75 7.96 12.58
N SER A 67 3.17 8.00 13.77
CA SER A 67 3.13 6.83 14.67
C SER A 67 1.87 5.99 14.46
N VAL A 68 0.81 6.59 13.94
CA VAL A 68 -0.46 5.93 13.58
C VAL A 68 -0.81 6.35 12.16
N LEU A 69 -1.16 5.39 11.34
CA LEU A 69 -1.59 5.60 9.96
C LEU A 69 -2.93 4.91 9.75
N ASP A 70 -3.97 5.72 9.56
CA ASP A 70 -5.27 5.25 9.11
C ASP A 70 -5.40 5.58 7.62
N ILE A 71 -5.29 4.55 6.77
CA ILE A 71 -5.41 4.70 5.32
C ILE A 71 -6.90 4.91 4.99
N PRO A 72 -7.27 6.01 4.31
CA PRO A 72 -8.65 6.24 3.94
C PRO A 72 -9.08 5.30 2.82
N SER A 73 -10.38 4.99 2.74
CA SER A 73 -10.93 4.17 1.64
C SER A 73 -11.00 4.89 0.30
N SER A 74 -10.85 6.23 0.30
CA SER A 74 -10.75 7.07 -0.91
C SER A 74 -9.88 8.28 -0.66
N ILE A 75 -9.17 8.74 -1.69
CA ILE A 75 -8.33 9.95 -1.72
C ILE A 75 -8.73 10.78 -2.94
N ASP A 76 -9.06 12.06 -2.73
CA ASP A 76 -9.46 13.00 -3.79
C ASP A 76 -10.58 12.47 -4.72
N GLY A 77 -11.45 11.62 -4.18
CA GLY A 77 -12.55 10.99 -4.93
C GLY A 77 -12.18 9.66 -5.60
N TYR A 78 -10.92 9.25 -5.57
CA TYR A 78 -10.43 7.97 -6.10
C TYR A 78 -10.47 6.90 -5.01
N PRO A 79 -11.09 5.72 -5.23
CA PRO A 79 -11.04 4.62 -4.26
C PRO A 79 -9.62 4.11 -4.09
N VAL A 80 -9.19 3.91 -2.84
CA VAL A 80 -7.87 3.32 -2.53
C VAL A 80 -7.98 1.82 -2.62
N THR A 81 -7.29 1.20 -3.59
CA THR A 81 -7.40 -0.23 -3.86
C THR A 81 -6.10 -1.00 -3.69
N ALA A 82 -4.97 -0.31 -3.66
CA ALA A 82 -3.67 -0.96 -3.56
C ALA A 82 -2.64 -0.14 -2.77
N ILE A 83 -1.69 -0.87 -2.17
CA ILE A 83 -0.47 -0.34 -1.59
C ILE A 83 0.70 -0.87 -2.42
N SER A 84 1.51 0.02 -2.95
CA SER A 84 2.65 -0.32 -3.81
C SER A 84 3.76 -1.06 -3.05
N LYS A 85 4.64 -1.69 -3.83
CA LYS A 85 5.90 -2.24 -3.32
C LYS A 85 6.66 -1.18 -2.53
N SER A 86 7.15 -1.55 -1.34
CA SER A 86 7.98 -0.72 -0.45
C SER A 86 7.35 0.61 -0.02
N ALA A 87 6.05 0.83 -0.16
CA ALA A 87 5.39 2.11 0.10
C ALA A 87 5.69 2.68 1.50
N PHE A 88 5.75 1.85 2.51
CA PHE A 88 6.04 2.24 3.90
C PHE A 88 7.32 1.59 4.43
N GLN A 89 8.20 1.12 3.55
CA GLN A 89 9.45 0.46 3.97
C GLN A 89 10.26 1.37 4.90
N GLN A 90 10.81 0.78 5.99
CA GLN A 90 11.68 1.45 6.98
C GLN A 90 11.03 2.66 7.69
N LYS A 91 9.71 2.75 7.75
CA LYS A 91 9.02 3.75 8.57
C LYS A 91 9.06 3.34 10.05
N THR A 92 10.22 3.53 10.68
CA THR A 92 10.53 3.02 12.03
C THR A 92 9.72 3.66 13.16
N ALA A 93 9.12 4.83 12.93
CA ALA A 93 8.22 5.49 13.89
C ALA A 93 6.78 4.94 13.87
N LEU A 94 6.39 4.22 12.80
CA LEU A 94 5.04 3.72 12.58
C LEU A 94 4.73 2.58 13.55
N LYS A 95 3.74 2.76 14.43
CA LYS A 95 3.33 1.80 15.47
C LYS A 95 2.04 1.07 15.15
N SER A 96 1.14 1.74 14.44
CA SER A 96 -0.18 1.20 14.09
C SER A 96 -0.59 1.60 12.69
N VAL A 97 -1.17 0.64 11.94
CA VAL A 97 -1.73 0.85 10.61
C VAL A 97 -3.11 0.23 10.52
N THR A 98 -4.07 1.00 10.00
CA THR A 98 -5.38 0.49 9.59
C THR A 98 -5.47 0.57 8.06
N ILE A 99 -5.68 -0.58 7.43
CA ILE A 99 -5.87 -0.73 5.98
C ILE A 99 -7.37 -0.91 5.73
N PRO A 100 -8.03 -0.08 4.92
CA PRO A 100 -9.46 -0.20 4.65
C PRO A 100 -9.76 -1.43 3.79
N ASP A 101 -11.00 -1.93 3.85
CA ASP A 101 -11.46 -3.11 3.10
C ASP A 101 -11.43 -2.91 1.59
N SER A 102 -11.38 -1.65 1.11
CA SER A 102 -11.21 -1.33 -0.31
C SER A 102 -9.83 -1.72 -0.86
N VAL A 103 -8.82 -1.84 0.01
CA VAL A 103 -7.47 -2.26 -0.39
C VAL A 103 -7.44 -3.76 -0.55
N THR A 104 -7.31 -4.21 -1.78
CA THR A 104 -7.25 -5.63 -2.15
C THR A 104 -5.82 -6.12 -2.40
N THR A 105 -4.89 -5.22 -2.68
CA THR A 105 -3.51 -5.58 -3.04
C THR A 105 -2.50 -4.88 -2.14
N VAL A 106 -1.57 -5.65 -1.56
CA VAL A 106 -0.42 -5.13 -0.81
C VAL A 106 0.87 -5.62 -1.45
N GLY A 107 1.66 -4.68 -1.95
CA GLY A 107 2.91 -4.97 -2.66
C GLY A 107 4.02 -5.50 -1.76
N SER A 108 5.01 -6.13 -2.37
CA SER A 108 6.17 -6.70 -1.67
C SER A 108 6.90 -5.66 -0.83
N SER A 109 7.33 -6.05 0.37
CA SER A 109 8.07 -5.20 1.31
C SER A 109 7.32 -3.93 1.75
N ALA A 110 5.99 -3.86 1.60
CA ALA A 110 5.22 -2.64 1.84
C ALA A 110 5.47 -2.04 3.24
N PHE A 111 5.62 -2.85 4.28
CA PHE A 111 5.91 -2.42 5.66
C PHE A 111 7.22 -3.00 6.19
N ARG A 112 8.10 -3.51 5.30
CA ARG A 112 9.38 -4.09 5.70
C ARG A 112 10.21 -3.11 6.52
N GLY A 113 10.75 -3.56 7.67
CA GLY A 113 11.60 -2.74 8.51
C GLY A 113 10.88 -1.63 9.29
N CYS A 114 9.55 -1.65 9.37
CA CYS A 114 8.78 -0.82 10.30
C CYS A 114 8.93 -1.37 11.72
N THR A 115 10.10 -1.15 12.33
CA THR A 115 10.50 -1.84 13.58
C THR A 115 9.61 -1.55 14.78
N ALA A 116 8.88 -0.42 14.80
CA ALA A 116 7.93 -0.10 15.87
C ALA A 116 6.50 -0.61 15.60
N LEU A 117 6.21 -1.16 14.40
CA LEU A 117 4.86 -1.57 14.00
C LEU A 117 4.40 -2.80 14.80
N LYS A 118 3.48 -2.59 15.73
CA LYS A 118 2.87 -3.62 16.60
C LYS A 118 1.42 -3.95 16.24
N THR A 119 0.73 -3.02 15.60
CA THR A 119 -0.68 -3.19 15.25
C THR A 119 -0.88 -2.95 13.77
N ILE A 120 -1.42 -3.94 13.08
CA ILE A 120 -1.83 -3.81 11.68
C ILE A 120 -3.17 -4.53 11.51
N LYS A 121 -4.11 -3.88 10.83
CA LYS A 121 -5.45 -4.41 10.54
C LYS A 121 -5.76 -4.20 9.07
N GLY A 122 -6.42 -5.17 8.45
CA GLY A 122 -6.86 -5.09 7.05
C GLY A 122 -7.49 -6.40 6.62
N SER A 123 -8.78 -6.40 6.32
CA SER A 123 -9.58 -7.59 5.99
C SER A 123 -9.86 -7.75 4.48
N GLY A 124 -9.73 -6.67 3.69
CA GLY A 124 -10.01 -6.67 2.25
C GLY A 124 -8.94 -7.32 1.37
N ILE A 125 -7.78 -7.68 1.93
CA ILE A 125 -6.61 -8.11 1.15
C ILE A 125 -6.88 -9.46 0.48
N THR A 126 -6.72 -9.51 -0.85
CA THR A 126 -6.85 -10.71 -1.69
C THR A 126 -5.55 -11.04 -2.42
N SER A 127 -4.57 -10.15 -2.38
CA SER A 127 -3.24 -10.36 -2.97
C SER A 127 -2.17 -9.71 -2.09
N ALA A 128 -1.16 -10.46 -1.73
CA ALA A 128 -0.07 -10.01 -0.86
C ALA A 128 1.29 -10.44 -1.42
N GLY A 129 2.16 -9.47 -1.65
CA GLY A 129 3.52 -9.72 -2.12
C GLY A 129 4.42 -10.30 -1.01
N SER A 130 5.69 -10.53 -1.34
CA SER A 130 6.68 -11.09 -0.42
C SER A 130 7.12 -10.11 0.66
N CYS A 131 7.50 -10.62 1.83
CA CYS A 131 8.17 -9.88 2.91
C CYS A 131 7.42 -8.62 3.38
N ILE A 132 6.09 -8.60 3.30
CA ILE A 132 5.30 -7.38 3.56
C ILE A 132 5.47 -6.86 4.98
N LEU A 133 5.74 -7.72 5.97
CA LEU A 133 5.89 -7.39 7.40
C LEU A 133 7.27 -7.79 7.97
N GLU A 134 8.23 -8.12 7.13
CA GLU A 134 9.56 -8.52 7.58
C GLU A 134 10.23 -7.42 8.42
N GLY A 135 10.78 -7.78 9.59
CA GLY A 135 11.46 -6.83 10.49
C GLY A 135 10.52 -5.89 11.26
N THR A 136 9.23 -6.18 11.31
CA THR A 136 8.26 -5.47 12.17
C THR A 136 8.20 -6.09 13.56
N ALA A 137 7.87 -5.28 14.59
CA ALA A 137 7.59 -5.80 15.93
C ALA A 137 6.36 -6.74 15.93
N TRP A 138 5.36 -6.46 15.09
CA TRP A 138 4.20 -7.32 14.92
C TRP A 138 4.59 -8.75 14.55
N LEU A 139 5.48 -8.93 13.55
CA LEU A 139 5.93 -10.26 13.12
C LEU A 139 6.80 -10.95 14.18
N GLN A 140 7.61 -10.19 14.91
CA GLN A 140 8.45 -10.74 15.99
C GLN A 140 7.63 -11.26 17.18
N ASP A 141 6.46 -10.66 17.43
CA ASP A 141 5.54 -11.06 18.51
C ASP A 141 4.70 -12.30 18.13
N GLN A 142 4.76 -12.81 16.88
CA GLN A 142 4.03 -14.02 16.46
C GLN A 142 4.68 -15.28 17.01
N THR A 143 3.88 -16.14 17.63
CA THR A 143 4.34 -17.42 18.22
C THR A 143 4.04 -18.63 17.35
N ASP A 144 3.11 -18.50 16.42
CA ASP A 144 2.67 -19.59 15.54
C ASP A 144 3.69 -19.90 14.44
N ASP A 145 3.65 -21.10 13.89
CA ASP A 145 4.56 -21.53 12.82
C ASP A 145 4.30 -20.79 11.52
N VAL A 146 3.06 -20.39 11.27
CA VAL A 146 2.64 -19.51 10.17
C VAL A 146 1.99 -18.26 10.74
N ALA A 147 2.59 -17.10 10.49
CA ALA A 147 2.05 -15.82 10.90
C ALA A 147 0.92 -15.38 9.96
N VAL A 148 -0.27 -15.09 10.55
CA VAL A 148 -1.48 -14.74 9.79
C VAL A 148 -1.95 -13.33 10.14
N LEU A 149 -2.09 -12.48 9.14
CA LEU A 149 -2.64 -11.13 9.27
C LEU A 149 -4.16 -11.19 9.14
N SER A 150 -4.87 -10.63 10.14
CA SER A 150 -6.34 -10.51 10.16
C SER A 150 -7.08 -11.82 9.85
N ASP A 151 -6.56 -12.94 10.35
CA ASP A 151 -7.08 -14.30 10.21
C ASP A 151 -7.31 -14.75 8.75
N ARG A 152 -6.68 -14.06 7.79
CA ARG A 152 -6.93 -14.27 6.36
C ARG A 152 -5.69 -14.42 5.50
N VAL A 153 -4.63 -13.67 5.78
CA VAL A 153 -3.44 -13.60 4.93
C VAL A 153 -2.24 -14.21 5.64
N ALA A 154 -1.73 -15.34 5.18
CA ALA A 154 -0.48 -15.90 5.68
C ALA A 154 0.70 -15.08 5.12
N VAL A 155 1.47 -14.46 6.01
CA VAL A 155 2.50 -13.47 5.64
C VAL A 155 3.92 -13.93 5.89
N SER A 156 4.12 -14.92 6.74
CA SER A 156 5.44 -15.51 7.04
C SER A 156 5.29 -16.91 7.63
N ALA A 157 6.25 -17.78 7.36
CA ALA A 157 6.40 -19.07 8.01
C ALA A 157 7.77 -19.16 8.67
N LYS A 158 7.83 -19.79 9.86
CA LYS A 158 9.11 -20.05 10.55
C LYS A 158 10.03 -20.92 9.70
N ILE A 159 11.32 -20.64 9.73
CA ILE A 159 12.33 -21.46 9.06
C ILE A 159 12.62 -22.72 9.88
N GLY A 160 12.90 -23.83 9.18
CA GLY A 160 13.30 -25.08 9.81
C GLY A 160 12.15 -26.03 10.15
N LEU A 161 10.91 -25.70 9.73
CA LEU A 161 9.77 -26.60 9.83
C LEU A 161 9.98 -27.84 8.95
N LYS A 162 9.49 -29.01 9.44
CA LYS A 162 9.32 -30.22 8.61
C LYS A 162 7.94 -30.28 7.99
N THR A 163 6.95 -29.88 8.76
CA THR A 163 5.54 -29.76 8.34
C THR A 163 5.06 -28.36 8.69
N ALA A 164 4.44 -27.67 7.73
CA ALA A 164 3.78 -26.40 7.96
C ALA A 164 2.26 -26.60 7.84
N VAL A 165 1.53 -26.13 8.84
CA VAL A 165 0.06 -26.13 8.82
C VAL A 165 -0.41 -24.70 8.66
N VAL A 166 -1.07 -24.42 7.54
CA VAL A 166 -1.72 -23.11 7.31
C VAL A 166 -3.08 -23.16 8.00
N PRO A 167 -3.36 -22.22 8.93
CA PRO A 167 -4.60 -22.24 9.71
C PRO A 167 -5.87 -22.13 8.85
N ASP A 168 -6.98 -22.70 9.37
CA ASP A 168 -8.30 -22.51 8.77
C ASP A 168 -8.69 -21.03 8.74
N GLY A 169 -9.41 -20.61 7.68
CA GLY A 169 -9.80 -19.22 7.45
C GLY A 169 -8.80 -18.44 6.57
N VAL A 170 -7.54 -18.91 6.47
CA VAL A 170 -6.59 -18.31 5.53
C VAL A 170 -7.08 -18.52 4.09
N ALA A 171 -7.17 -17.44 3.35
CA ALA A 171 -7.61 -17.42 1.96
C ALA A 171 -6.57 -16.78 1.01
N VAL A 172 -5.46 -16.28 1.56
CA VAL A 172 -4.38 -15.66 0.80
C VAL A 172 -3.04 -16.09 1.37
N LEU A 173 -2.16 -16.56 0.52
CA LEU A 173 -0.74 -16.76 0.85
C LEU A 173 0.07 -15.64 0.23
N CYS A 174 0.98 -15.02 0.99
CA CYS A 174 1.90 -14.07 0.40
C CYS A 174 2.89 -14.78 -0.55
N ASP A 175 3.40 -14.05 -1.51
CA ASP A 175 4.47 -14.56 -2.36
C ASP A 175 5.66 -14.98 -1.47
N THR A 176 6.31 -16.08 -1.83
CA THR A 176 7.49 -16.58 -1.10
C THR A 176 7.25 -17.00 0.36
N LEU A 177 6.00 -17.28 0.78
CA LEU A 177 5.67 -17.68 2.17
C LEU A 177 6.57 -18.80 2.70
N PHE A 178 6.90 -19.77 1.87
CA PHE A 178 7.74 -20.93 2.20
C PHE A 178 9.12 -20.87 1.54
N SER A 179 9.59 -19.70 1.13
CA SER A 179 10.97 -19.54 0.63
C SER A 179 11.99 -19.88 1.73
N ASP A 180 13.19 -20.30 1.30
CA ASP A 180 14.30 -20.63 2.18
C ASP A 180 14.03 -21.79 3.18
N GLN A 181 12.98 -22.57 2.98
CA GLN A 181 12.64 -23.76 3.76
C GLN A 181 13.42 -24.97 3.24
N THR A 182 14.55 -25.30 3.85
CA THR A 182 15.40 -26.45 3.45
C THR A 182 14.96 -27.78 4.05
N THR A 183 14.13 -27.76 5.09
CA THR A 183 13.68 -28.94 5.85
C THR A 183 12.22 -29.29 5.66
N LEU A 184 11.44 -28.42 4.98
CA LEU A 184 10.00 -28.56 4.78
C LEU A 184 9.72 -29.74 3.82
N THR A 185 8.97 -30.73 4.28
CA THR A 185 8.59 -31.91 3.51
C THR A 185 7.09 -31.97 3.26
N GLU A 186 6.29 -31.25 4.04
CA GLU A 186 4.83 -31.27 3.96
C GLU A 186 4.24 -29.89 4.25
N VAL A 187 3.20 -29.51 3.50
CA VAL A 187 2.38 -28.32 3.77
C VAL A 187 0.91 -28.77 3.79
N GLN A 188 0.23 -28.49 4.90
CA GLN A 188 -1.20 -28.70 5.03
C GLN A 188 -1.93 -27.39 4.78
N LEU A 189 -2.78 -27.36 3.76
CA LEU A 189 -3.52 -26.17 3.35
C LEU A 189 -4.98 -26.27 3.81
N PRO A 190 -5.60 -25.16 4.23
CA PRO A 190 -7.02 -25.14 4.60
C PRO A 190 -7.90 -25.20 3.35
N ALA A 191 -9.16 -25.62 3.55
CA ALA A 191 -10.16 -25.67 2.48
C ALA A 191 -10.62 -24.27 1.98
N SER A 192 -10.18 -23.20 2.66
CA SER A 192 -10.51 -21.80 2.34
C SER A 192 -9.60 -21.17 1.28
N LEU A 193 -8.55 -21.88 0.85
CA LEU A 193 -7.61 -21.44 -0.23
C LEU A 193 -8.15 -21.75 -1.60
#